data_4c4592b8b2a2f25086923742eabdb66b
#
_entry.id   4c4592b8b2a2f25086923742eabdb66b
#
_cell.length_a   1.000
_cell.length_b   1.000
_cell.length_c   1.000
_cell.angle_alpha   90.00
_cell.angle_beta   90.00
_cell.angle_gamma   90.00
#
_symmetry.space_group_name_H-M   'P 1'
#
loop_
_entity.id
_entity.type
_entity.pdbx_description
1 polymer ?
#
loop_
_entity_poly.entity_id
_entity_poly.type
_entity_poly.pdbx_seq_one_letter_code
_entity_poly.pdbx_strand_id
1 'polypeptide(L)'
;MIFITGDTHGDWISRLRTESFPEQKEMTKDDYVIICGDFGIWDNSKREKYNLDWLEDKPFTTLFIDGNHENYDILDALPVKEWNGGKVHFIRPSVIHLMRGQVFTISDKTFFTFGGARSHDIRDGILEVGDPRIKEWSKDPFKLFRINHVSWWEREMPNVAEMDEGIQNLRKINNEVDFVITHCGPASTIALYSHGEFKPD
;
A
#
# COMPACT_ATOMS: atom_id res chain seq x y z
N MET A 1 9.07 11.47 -15.19
CA MET A 1 8.91 12.11 -13.84
C MET A 1 8.41 11.10 -12.83
N ILE A 2 8.70 11.29 -11.52
CA ILE A 2 8.18 10.44 -10.45
C ILE A 2 7.61 11.35 -9.37
N PHE A 3 6.34 11.17 -9.04
CA PHE A 3 5.66 11.83 -7.92
C PHE A 3 5.34 10.79 -6.85
N ILE A 4 5.39 11.18 -5.58
CA ILE A 4 5.13 10.30 -4.44
C ILE A 4 4.05 10.94 -3.58
N THR A 5 3.06 10.16 -3.16
CA THR A 5 1.99 10.58 -2.28
C THR A 5 1.70 9.52 -1.21
N GLY A 6 1.10 9.92 -0.10
CA GLY A 6 0.65 9.01 0.95
C GLY A 6 -0.72 8.39 0.66
N ASP A 7 -1.30 7.82 1.68
CA ASP A 7 -2.54 7.08 1.74
C ASP A 7 -3.68 7.68 0.91
N THR A 8 -4.35 6.85 0.16
CA THR A 8 -5.51 7.28 -0.65
C THR A 8 -6.82 6.71 -0.18
N HIS A 9 -6.81 5.57 0.52
CA HIS A 9 -8.02 4.89 1.01
C HIS A 9 -9.12 4.77 -0.06
N GLY A 10 -8.74 4.47 -1.31
CA GLY A 10 -9.66 4.39 -2.44
C GLY A 10 -10.18 5.72 -2.97
N ASP A 11 -9.81 6.87 -2.37
CA ASP A 11 -10.15 8.21 -2.87
C ASP A 11 -9.07 8.75 -3.81
N TRP A 12 -8.78 7.98 -4.86
CA TRP A 12 -7.83 8.38 -5.90
C TRP A 12 -8.31 9.62 -6.66
N ILE A 13 -9.65 9.75 -6.85
CA ILE A 13 -10.24 10.83 -7.64
C ILE A 13 -9.95 12.18 -7.02
N SER A 14 -10.21 12.38 -5.74
CA SER A 14 -9.96 13.67 -5.07
C SER A 14 -8.51 14.09 -5.13
N ARG A 15 -7.59 13.12 -5.00
CA ARG A 15 -6.16 13.38 -4.98
C ARG A 15 -5.54 13.57 -6.37
N LEU A 16 -5.96 12.74 -7.33
CA LEU A 16 -5.32 12.63 -8.64
C LEU A 16 -6.15 13.21 -9.80
N ARG A 17 -7.22 13.95 -9.51
CA ARG A 17 -7.91 14.75 -10.53
C ARG A 17 -7.01 15.89 -10.99
N THR A 18 -7.21 16.37 -12.21
CA THR A 18 -6.35 17.38 -12.85
C THR A 18 -6.30 18.70 -12.06
N GLU A 19 -7.37 19.05 -11.35
CA GLU A 19 -7.43 20.25 -10.49
C GLU A 19 -6.52 20.15 -9.27
N SER A 20 -6.40 18.94 -8.67
CA SER A 20 -5.57 18.68 -7.50
C SER A 20 -4.13 18.35 -7.87
N PHE A 21 -3.92 17.83 -9.08
CA PHE A 21 -2.62 17.41 -9.59
C PHE A 21 -2.48 17.85 -11.05
N PRO A 22 -2.27 19.16 -11.31
CA PRO A 22 -2.19 19.72 -12.66
C PRO A 22 -0.95 19.29 -13.44
N GLU A 23 0.13 18.88 -12.78
CA GLU A 23 1.38 18.40 -13.38
C GLU A 23 1.15 17.18 -14.28
N GLN A 24 0.11 16.41 -14.04
CA GLN A 24 -0.24 15.25 -14.88
C GLN A 24 -0.47 15.60 -16.36
N LYS A 25 -0.73 16.86 -16.69
CA LYS A 25 -0.91 17.29 -18.09
C LYS A 25 0.34 17.12 -18.94
N GLU A 26 1.53 17.15 -18.30
CA GLU A 26 2.82 16.98 -18.94
C GLU A 26 3.34 15.52 -18.85
N MET A 27 2.57 14.63 -18.20
CA MET A 27 2.98 13.26 -17.97
C MET A 27 2.53 12.32 -19.07
N THR A 28 3.25 11.21 -19.19
CA THR A 28 2.96 10.08 -20.06
C THR A 28 2.93 8.78 -19.26
N LYS A 29 2.59 7.64 -19.87
CA LYS A 29 2.64 6.34 -19.19
C LYS A 29 4.06 5.91 -18.73
N ASP A 30 5.10 6.59 -19.19
CA ASP A 30 6.48 6.42 -18.74
C ASP A 30 6.82 7.28 -17.51
N ASP A 31 5.85 8.05 -17.03
CA ASP A 31 5.93 8.82 -15.78
C ASP A 31 5.10 8.14 -14.70
N TYR A 32 5.49 8.29 -13.43
CA TYR A 32 4.97 7.47 -12.34
C TYR A 32 4.40 8.31 -11.20
N VAL A 33 3.31 7.83 -10.61
CA VAL A 33 2.81 8.28 -9.31
C VAL A 33 2.89 7.09 -8.36
N ILE A 34 3.66 7.21 -7.27
CA ILE A 34 3.83 6.17 -6.25
C ILE A 34 2.97 6.51 -5.04
N ILE A 35 2.07 5.61 -4.65
CA ILE A 35 1.22 5.72 -3.47
C ILE A 35 1.81 4.85 -2.36
N CYS A 36 2.12 5.47 -1.21
CA CYS A 36 2.83 4.84 -0.11
C CYS A 36 1.91 4.10 0.86
N GLY A 37 1.16 3.14 0.38
CA GLY A 37 0.26 2.30 1.16
C GLY A 37 -1.16 2.84 1.30
N ASP A 38 -2.03 2.03 1.87
CA ASP A 38 -3.47 2.27 2.00
C ASP A 38 -4.07 2.74 0.68
N PHE A 39 -3.72 2.01 -0.38
CA PHE A 39 -4.20 2.29 -1.73
C PHE A 39 -5.72 2.16 -1.79
N GLY A 40 -6.26 1.10 -1.19
CA GLY A 40 -7.69 0.92 -1.02
C GLY A 40 -8.34 0.02 -2.07
N ILE A 41 -7.79 -1.17 -2.27
CA ILE A 41 -8.52 -2.27 -2.93
C ILE A 41 -9.29 -3.00 -1.84
N TRP A 42 -10.62 -2.98 -1.89
CA TRP A 42 -11.44 -3.44 -0.77
C TRP A 42 -12.44 -4.52 -1.10
N ASP A 43 -13.30 -4.33 -2.11
CA ASP A 43 -14.50 -5.16 -2.27
C ASP A 43 -14.75 -5.65 -3.71
N ASN A 44 -13.93 -5.24 -4.66
CA ASN A 44 -14.06 -5.55 -6.07
C ASN A 44 -15.45 -5.18 -6.65
N SER A 45 -16.08 -4.16 -6.05
CA SER A 45 -17.40 -3.65 -6.44
C SER A 45 -17.38 -3.00 -7.82
N LYS A 46 -18.56 -2.75 -8.38
CA LYS A 46 -18.69 -1.99 -9.64
C LYS A 46 -18.11 -0.57 -9.49
N ARG A 47 -18.24 0.05 -8.32
CA ARG A 47 -17.72 1.38 -8.05
C ARG A 47 -16.19 1.35 -8.01
N GLU A 48 -15.60 0.38 -7.31
CA GLU A 48 -14.15 0.22 -7.25
C GLU A 48 -13.57 -0.04 -8.64
N LYS A 49 -14.19 -0.94 -9.42
CA LYS A 49 -13.78 -1.19 -10.81
C LYS A 49 -13.82 0.06 -11.69
N TYR A 50 -14.91 0.84 -11.60
CA TYR A 50 -15.03 2.11 -12.32
C TYR A 50 -13.92 3.10 -11.92
N ASN A 51 -13.63 3.21 -10.64
CA ASN A 51 -12.57 4.10 -10.15
C ASN A 51 -11.18 3.61 -10.58
N LEU A 52 -10.95 2.30 -10.61
CA LEU A 52 -9.70 1.71 -11.14
C LEU A 52 -9.55 1.93 -12.64
N ASP A 53 -10.62 1.84 -13.41
CA ASP A 53 -10.61 2.14 -14.84
C ASP A 53 -10.35 3.63 -15.08
N TRP A 54 -10.93 4.53 -14.26
CA TRP A 54 -10.62 5.95 -14.27
C TRP A 54 -9.13 6.22 -13.96
N LEU A 55 -8.53 5.46 -13.03
CA LEU A 55 -7.10 5.58 -12.71
C LEU A 55 -6.22 5.05 -13.85
N GLU A 56 -6.64 3.96 -14.50
CA GLU A 56 -5.99 3.42 -15.69
C GLU A 56 -5.97 4.43 -16.85
N ASP A 57 -7.01 5.23 -17.00
CA ASP A 57 -7.12 6.26 -18.05
C ASP A 57 -6.24 7.50 -17.80
N LYS A 58 -5.54 7.58 -16.67
CA LYS A 58 -4.61 8.67 -16.38
C LYS A 58 -3.41 8.64 -17.32
N PRO A 59 -2.79 9.81 -17.61
CA PRO A 59 -1.63 9.85 -18.50
C PRO A 59 -0.38 9.16 -17.94
N PHE A 60 -0.31 8.94 -16.64
CA PHE A 60 0.81 8.31 -15.93
C PHE A 60 0.53 6.85 -15.55
N THR A 61 1.56 6.14 -15.14
CA THR A 61 1.45 4.83 -14.49
C THR A 61 1.38 5.02 -12.98
N THR A 62 0.37 4.41 -12.34
CA THR A 62 0.21 4.39 -10.89
C THR A 62 0.92 3.17 -10.32
N LEU A 63 1.83 3.40 -9.40
CA LEU A 63 2.49 2.40 -8.59
C LEU A 63 2.00 2.52 -7.15
N PHE A 64 1.86 1.44 -6.44
CA PHE A 64 1.57 1.50 -5.01
C PHE A 64 2.22 0.35 -4.25
N ILE A 65 2.50 0.56 -2.98
CA ILE A 65 2.77 -0.48 -2.01
C ILE A 65 1.52 -0.72 -1.16
N ASP A 66 1.43 -1.84 -0.51
CA ASP A 66 0.34 -2.14 0.41
C ASP A 66 0.50 -1.40 1.76
N GLY A 67 -0.63 -1.07 2.39
CA GLY A 67 -0.71 -0.56 3.76
C GLY A 67 -1.37 -1.59 4.68
N ASN A 68 -1.99 -1.14 5.78
CA ASN A 68 -2.82 -2.02 6.61
C ASN A 68 -4.30 -2.05 6.18
N HIS A 69 -4.73 -1.09 5.36
CA HIS A 69 -6.08 -1.02 4.81
C HIS A 69 -6.16 -1.54 3.37
N GLU A 70 -5.76 -2.80 3.17
CA GLU A 70 -5.90 -3.49 1.89
C GLU A 70 -6.69 -4.79 2.06
N ASN A 71 -7.43 -5.18 1.04
CA ASN A 71 -8.00 -6.53 0.98
C ASN A 71 -6.96 -7.50 0.44
N TYR A 72 -6.22 -8.13 1.34
CA TYR A 72 -5.15 -9.05 0.98
C TYR A 72 -5.66 -10.33 0.30
N ASP A 73 -6.92 -10.74 0.53
CA ASP A 73 -7.50 -11.87 -0.20
C ASP A 73 -7.62 -11.57 -1.69
N ILE A 74 -7.87 -10.30 -2.05
CA ILE A 74 -7.92 -9.87 -3.46
C ILE A 74 -6.50 -9.72 -4.01
N LEU A 75 -5.57 -9.11 -3.27
CA LEU A 75 -4.19 -8.91 -3.73
C LEU A 75 -3.46 -10.24 -3.94
N ASP A 76 -3.53 -11.13 -2.95
CA ASP A 76 -2.83 -12.42 -2.99
C ASP A 76 -3.44 -13.39 -4.04
N ALA A 77 -4.68 -13.17 -4.47
CA ALA A 77 -5.30 -13.92 -5.57
C ALA A 77 -4.80 -13.50 -6.96
N LEU A 78 -4.11 -12.38 -7.09
CA LEU A 78 -3.57 -11.91 -8.36
C LEU A 78 -2.30 -12.66 -8.75
N PRO A 79 -2.07 -12.92 -10.05
CA PRO A 79 -0.84 -13.55 -10.49
C PRO A 79 0.37 -12.64 -10.26
N VAL A 80 1.40 -13.20 -9.63
CA VAL A 80 2.70 -12.54 -9.49
C VAL A 80 3.38 -12.46 -10.87
N LYS A 81 3.90 -11.30 -11.21
CA LYS A 81 4.66 -11.04 -12.42
C LYS A 81 5.94 -10.29 -12.10
N GLU A 82 6.90 -10.33 -13.03
CA GLU A 82 8.13 -9.54 -12.96
C GLU A 82 7.94 -8.22 -13.72
N TRP A 83 8.37 -7.13 -13.10
CA TRP A 83 8.38 -5.79 -13.70
C TRP A 83 9.55 -4.97 -13.15
N ASN A 84 10.35 -4.37 -14.02
CA ASN A 84 11.46 -3.49 -13.66
C ASN A 84 12.42 -4.04 -12.58
N GLY A 85 12.63 -5.35 -12.54
CA GLY A 85 13.55 -6.03 -11.64
C GLY A 85 12.94 -6.62 -10.38
N GLY A 86 11.65 -6.39 -10.12
CA GLY A 86 10.97 -6.92 -8.94
C GLY A 86 9.61 -7.55 -9.24
N LYS A 87 9.05 -8.22 -8.25
CA LYS A 87 7.74 -8.88 -8.30
C LYS A 87 6.61 -7.87 -8.09
N VAL A 88 5.55 -8.01 -8.87
CA VAL A 88 4.39 -7.11 -8.85
C VAL A 88 3.08 -7.87 -9.03
N HIS A 89 1.97 -7.21 -8.66
CA HIS A 89 0.63 -7.55 -9.12
C HIS A 89 0.12 -6.44 -10.05
N PHE A 90 -0.42 -6.81 -11.21
CA PHE A 90 -1.09 -5.87 -12.09
C PHE A 90 -2.58 -5.82 -11.76
N ILE A 91 -3.03 -4.71 -11.19
CA ILE A 91 -4.46 -4.45 -10.95
C ILE A 91 -5.12 -4.02 -12.25
N ARG A 92 -4.40 -3.20 -13.02
CA ARG A 92 -4.65 -2.79 -14.39
C ARG A 92 -3.31 -2.74 -15.12
N PRO A 93 -3.27 -2.62 -16.46
CA PRO A 93 -2.01 -2.49 -17.20
C PRO A 93 -1.07 -1.40 -16.68
N SER A 94 -1.61 -0.27 -16.19
CA SER A 94 -0.83 0.83 -15.61
C SER A 94 -1.22 1.18 -14.16
N VAL A 95 -1.82 0.23 -13.44
CA VAL A 95 -2.00 0.30 -11.97
C VAL A 95 -1.36 -0.93 -11.36
N ILE A 96 -0.20 -0.74 -10.73
CA ILE A 96 0.74 -1.81 -10.39
C ILE A 96 1.03 -1.80 -8.89
N HIS A 97 0.79 -2.93 -8.24
CA HIS A 97 1.21 -3.17 -6.86
C HIS A 97 2.65 -3.64 -6.82
N LEU A 98 3.51 -2.88 -6.18
CA LEU A 98 4.91 -3.22 -5.92
C LEU A 98 4.98 -4.09 -4.67
N MET A 99 5.34 -5.37 -4.81
CA MET A 99 5.35 -6.30 -3.70
C MET A 99 6.44 -5.96 -2.67
N ARG A 100 6.28 -6.49 -1.47
CA ARG A 100 7.23 -6.30 -0.36
C ARG A 100 8.58 -6.94 -0.65
N GLY A 101 9.64 -6.30 -0.15
CA GLY A 101 11.00 -6.83 -0.22
C GLY A 101 11.62 -6.80 -1.63
N GLN A 102 11.05 -6.04 -2.56
CA GLN A 102 11.53 -5.97 -3.92
C GLN A 102 12.40 -4.73 -4.17
N VAL A 103 13.27 -4.83 -5.18
CA VAL A 103 14.06 -3.72 -5.69
C VAL A 103 13.67 -3.48 -7.13
N PHE A 104 13.28 -2.26 -7.44
CA PHE A 104 12.86 -1.83 -8.77
C PHE A 104 13.82 -0.81 -9.34
N THR A 105 14.04 -0.84 -10.66
CA THR A 105 14.72 0.24 -11.38
C THR A 105 13.66 1.04 -12.17
N ILE A 106 13.41 2.28 -11.75
CA ILE A 106 12.39 3.15 -12.33
C ILE A 106 13.05 4.47 -12.71
N SER A 107 13.04 4.85 -14.00
CA SER A 107 13.70 6.08 -14.50
C SER A 107 15.15 6.21 -14.03
N ASP A 108 15.95 5.17 -14.19
CA ASP A 108 17.36 5.07 -13.80
C ASP A 108 17.63 5.25 -12.28
N LYS A 109 16.60 5.09 -11.46
CA LYS A 109 16.69 5.12 -9.99
C LYS A 109 16.28 3.79 -9.40
N THR A 110 16.93 3.43 -8.30
CA THR A 110 16.63 2.20 -7.55
C THR A 110 15.70 2.47 -6.38
N PHE A 111 14.63 1.69 -6.28
CA PHE A 111 13.61 1.77 -5.23
C PHE A 111 13.51 0.44 -4.51
N PHE A 112 13.71 0.44 -3.21
CA PHE A 112 13.34 -0.68 -2.36
C PHE A 112 11.95 -0.45 -1.79
N THR A 113 11.05 -1.43 -1.90
CA THR A 113 9.67 -1.34 -1.43
C THR A 113 9.41 -2.31 -0.29
N PHE A 114 8.74 -1.82 0.75
CA PHE A 114 8.34 -2.66 1.87
C PHE A 114 7.06 -2.12 2.50
N GLY A 115 5.92 -2.63 2.03
CA GLY A 115 4.59 -2.25 2.51
C GLY A 115 4.22 -2.89 3.83
N GLY A 116 2.97 -2.65 4.23
CA GLY A 116 2.37 -3.15 5.46
C GLY A 116 2.57 -2.23 6.66
N ALA A 117 1.62 -2.30 7.57
CA ALA A 117 1.68 -1.67 8.88
C ALA A 117 0.69 -2.37 9.82
N ARG A 118 0.89 -2.20 11.12
CA ARG A 118 -0.04 -2.71 12.13
C ARG A 118 -1.23 -1.76 12.27
N SER A 119 -2.44 -2.30 12.22
CA SER A 119 -3.66 -1.55 12.55
C SER A 119 -3.66 -1.08 14.00
N HIS A 120 -4.02 0.18 14.24
CA HIS A 120 -4.08 0.78 15.57
C HIS A 120 -5.46 0.65 16.23
N ASP A 121 -6.50 0.45 15.43
CA ASP A 121 -7.90 0.42 15.85
C ASP A 121 -8.43 -1.00 16.09
N ILE A 122 -7.59 -1.84 16.68
CA ILE A 122 -7.88 -3.23 17.07
C ILE A 122 -7.77 -3.46 18.60
N ARG A 123 -7.82 -2.39 19.39
CA ARG A 123 -7.64 -2.48 20.85
C ARG A 123 -8.67 -3.39 21.51
N ASP A 124 -9.94 -3.38 21.04
CA ASP A 124 -10.99 -4.23 21.59
C ASP A 124 -11.02 -5.63 20.96
N GLY A 125 -10.24 -5.85 19.90
CA GLY A 125 -9.97 -7.15 19.31
C GLY A 125 -10.29 -7.27 17.81
N ILE A 126 -10.00 -8.45 17.29
CA ILE A 126 -10.34 -8.87 15.93
C ILE A 126 -11.40 -9.95 16.07
N LEU A 127 -12.53 -9.77 15.41
CA LEU A 127 -13.69 -10.66 15.48
C LEU A 127 -13.81 -11.48 14.18
N GLU A 128 -14.30 -12.69 14.32
CA GLU A 128 -14.63 -13.51 13.15
C GLU A 128 -15.99 -13.10 12.54
N VAL A 129 -16.14 -13.33 11.24
CA VAL A 129 -17.45 -13.11 10.58
C VAL A 129 -18.54 -13.91 11.27
N GLY A 130 -19.63 -13.23 11.66
CA GLY A 130 -20.74 -13.85 12.38
C GLY A 130 -20.64 -13.79 13.91
N ASP A 131 -19.56 -13.21 14.48
CA ASP A 131 -19.49 -13.00 15.91
C ASP A 131 -20.64 -12.10 16.41
N PRO A 132 -21.42 -12.53 17.41
CA PRO A 132 -22.60 -11.80 17.90
C PRO A 132 -22.27 -10.38 18.41
N ARG A 133 -21.05 -10.15 18.88
CA ARG A 133 -20.59 -8.84 19.35
C ARG A 133 -20.54 -7.79 18.26
N ILE A 134 -20.38 -8.17 16.99
CA ILE A 134 -20.29 -7.22 15.85
C ILE A 134 -21.49 -6.28 15.84
N LYS A 135 -22.73 -6.84 15.99
CA LYS A 135 -23.97 -6.05 15.96
C LYS A 135 -24.08 -5.03 17.09
N GLU A 136 -23.52 -5.35 18.24
CA GLU A 136 -23.51 -4.45 19.41
C GLU A 136 -22.39 -3.41 19.28
N TRP A 137 -21.19 -3.87 19.02
CA TRP A 137 -19.99 -3.03 18.96
C TRP A 137 -20.03 -2.01 17.81
N SER A 138 -20.63 -2.36 16.69
CA SER A 138 -20.78 -1.40 15.56
C SER A 138 -21.67 -0.20 15.88
N LYS A 139 -22.40 -0.20 16.99
CA LYS A 139 -23.20 0.94 17.45
C LYS A 139 -22.44 1.85 18.41
N ASP A 140 -21.34 1.39 18.95
CA ASP A 140 -20.51 2.12 19.91
C ASP A 140 -19.30 2.73 19.18
N PRO A 141 -19.25 4.05 18.97
CA PRO A 141 -18.15 4.73 18.27
C PRO A 141 -16.82 4.65 19.02
N PHE A 142 -16.80 4.21 20.26
CA PHE A 142 -15.58 4.06 21.06
C PHE A 142 -14.99 2.65 20.99
N LYS A 143 -15.69 1.70 20.36
CA LYS A 143 -15.20 0.35 20.14
C LYS A 143 -14.24 0.31 18.96
N LEU A 144 -13.00 -0.05 19.23
CA LEU A 144 -11.93 -0.21 18.25
C LEU A 144 -11.72 -1.69 17.96
N PHE A 145 -12.48 -2.21 17.03
CA PHE A 145 -12.40 -3.60 16.59
C PHE A 145 -12.44 -3.71 15.08
N ARG A 146 -11.89 -4.79 14.56
CA ARG A 146 -11.94 -5.13 13.15
C ARG A 146 -12.51 -6.54 12.97
N ILE A 147 -12.89 -6.86 11.73
CA ILE A 147 -13.44 -8.17 11.39
C ILE A 147 -12.46 -8.86 10.45
N ASN A 148 -12.05 -10.07 10.85
CA ASN A 148 -11.11 -10.89 10.10
C ASN A 148 -11.63 -11.17 8.68
N HIS A 149 -10.77 -11.03 7.65
CA HIS A 149 -11.08 -11.14 6.24
C HIS A 149 -12.21 -10.21 5.72
N VAL A 150 -12.50 -9.11 6.44
CA VAL A 150 -13.46 -8.07 6.01
C VAL A 150 -12.85 -6.67 6.13
N SER A 151 -12.24 -6.37 7.26
CA SER A 151 -11.62 -5.09 7.54
C SER A 151 -10.26 -5.22 8.23
N TRP A 152 -9.78 -6.43 8.37
CA TRP A 152 -8.45 -6.76 8.90
C TRP A 152 -7.96 -8.09 8.33
N TRP A 153 -6.67 -8.19 8.09
CA TRP A 153 -5.97 -9.38 7.63
C TRP A 153 -4.65 -9.51 8.38
N GLU A 154 -4.28 -10.72 8.81
CA GLU A 154 -2.97 -10.99 9.40
C GLU A 154 -1.83 -10.58 8.45
N ARG A 155 -2.11 -10.62 7.15
CA ARG A 155 -1.21 -10.20 6.06
C ARG A 155 -0.86 -8.70 6.08
N GLU A 156 -1.54 -7.86 6.88
CA GLU A 156 -1.12 -6.45 7.06
C GLU A 156 0.32 -6.36 7.57
N MET A 157 0.75 -7.36 8.35
CA MET A 157 2.14 -7.48 8.82
C MET A 157 2.96 -8.37 7.87
N PRO A 158 4.22 -7.99 7.60
CA PRO A 158 5.10 -8.79 6.78
C PRO A 158 5.45 -10.10 7.49
N ASN A 159 5.54 -11.18 6.72
CA ASN A 159 6.02 -12.47 7.23
C ASN A 159 7.54 -12.61 7.09
N VAL A 160 8.10 -13.65 7.73
CA VAL A 160 9.55 -13.91 7.73
C VAL A 160 10.11 -14.11 6.33
N ALA A 161 9.36 -14.76 5.45
CA ALA A 161 9.83 -15.03 4.09
C ALA A 161 9.95 -13.73 3.27
N GLU A 162 9.03 -12.78 3.42
CA GLU A 162 9.10 -11.47 2.78
C GLU A 162 10.28 -10.65 3.31
N MET A 163 10.54 -10.71 4.64
CA MET A 163 11.70 -10.05 5.24
C MET A 163 13.02 -10.63 4.71
N ASP A 164 13.13 -11.96 4.67
CA ASP A 164 14.31 -12.66 4.16
C ASP A 164 14.53 -12.37 2.67
N GLU A 165 13.48 -12.36 1.86
CA GLU A 165 13.56 -12.00 0.44
C GLU A 165 14.05 -10.56 0.27
N GLY A 166 13.53 -9.62 1.07
CA GLY A 166 13.96 -8.22 1.07
C GLY A 166 15.45 -8.07 1.39
N ILE A 167 15.93 -8.75 2.43
CA ILE A 167 17.34 -8.78 2.81
C ILE A 167 18.20 -9.35 1.66
N GLN A 168 17.76 -10.43 1.04
CA GLN A 168 18.50 -11.06 -0.07
C GLN A 168 18.55 -10.14 -1.30
N ASN A 169 17.45 -9.46 -1.63
CA ASN A 169 17.40 -8.53 -2.75
C ASN A 169 18.29 -7.32 -2.51
N LEU A 170 18.30 -6.75 -1.32
CA LEU A 170 19.19 -5.66 -0.96
C LEU A 170 20.68 -6.06 -1.03
N ARG A 171 21.02 -7.28 -0.57
CA ARG A 171 22.39 -7.81 -0.66
C ARG A 171 22.90 -7.92 -2.09
N LYS A 172 22.04 -8.24 -3.07
CA LYS A 172 22.42 -8.31 -4.50
C LYS A 172 22.92 -6.98 -5.05
N ILE A 173 22.54 -5.89 -4.43
CA ILE A 173 22.90 -4.52 -4.82
C ILE A 173 23.74 -3.81 -3.74
N ASN A 174 24.48 -4.57 -2.91
CA ASN A 174 25.33 -4.08 -1.84
C ASN A 174 24.61 -3.20 -0.80
N ASN A 175 23.31 -3.37 -0.61
CA ASN A 175 22.43 -2.57 0.24
C ASN A 175 22.37 -1.08 -0.14
N GLU A 176 22.58 -0.75 -1.41
CA GLU A 176 22.54 0.62 -1.92
C GLU A 176 21.30 0.81 -2.79
N VAL A 177 20.43 1.75 -2.41
CA VAL A 177 19.25 2.17 -3.17
C VAL A 177 19.13 3.69 -3.13
N ASP A 178 18.54 4.28 -4.19
CA ASP A 178 18.26 5.72 -4.20
C ASP A 178 17.09 6.05 -3.26
N PHE A 179 16.07 5.18 -3.19
CA PHE A 179 14.86 5.41 -2.40
C PHE A 179 14.39 4.16 -1.68
N VAL A 180 13.84 4.35 -0.48
CA VAL A 180 13.10 3.33 0.27
C VAL A 180 11.66 3.81 0.40
N ILE A 181 10.71 2.99 -0.08
CA ILE A 181 9.28 3.28 -0.03
C ILE A 181 8.64 2.35 0.98
N THR A 182 8.08 2.92 2.04
CA THR A 182 7.36 2.19 3.09
C THR A 182 6.04 2.88 3.40
N HIS A 183 5.06 2.14 3.89
CA HIS A 183 3.83 2.72 4.42
C HIS A 183 4.04 3.25 5.83
N CYS A 184 4.62 2.43 6.69
CA CYS A 184 5.01 2.81 8.04
C CYS A 184 6.53 2.95 8.13
N GLY A 185 7.01 4.06 8.68
CA GLY A 185 8.43 4.27 8.91
C GLY A 185 8.97 3.39 10.05
N PRO A 186 10.28 3.17 10.12
CA PRO A 186 10.89 2.50 11.27
C PRO A 186 10.52 3.21 12.58
N ALA A 187 10.20 2.46 13.63
CA ALA A 187 9.78 2.99 14.93
C ALA A 187 10.78 4.02 15.49
N SER A 188 12.08 3.80 15.31
CA SER A 188 13.13 4.75 15.69
C SER A 188 13.05 6.09 14.94
N THR A 189 12.69 6.06 13.66
CA THR A 189 12.52 7.26 12.83
C THR A 189 11.26 8.02 13.24
N ILE A 190 10.15 7.29 13.46
CA ILE A 190 8.90 7.87 13.94
C ILE A 190 9.11 8.53 15.30
N ALA A 191 9.81 7.87 16.24
CA ALA A 191 10.12 8.43 17.54
C ALA A 191 10.95 9.72 17.46
N LEU A 192 11.89 9.79 16.50
CA LEU A 192 12.71 10.98 16.27
C LEU A 192 11.86 12.16 15.76
N TYR A 193 11.02 11.93 14.75
CA TYR A 193 10.21 13.00 14.13
C TYR A 193 8.99 13.41 14.95
N SER A 194 8.47 12.52 15.81
CA SER A 194 7.39 12.84 16.74
C SER A 194 7.85 13.58 18.01
N HIS A 195 9.13 13.96 18.10
CA HIS A 195 9.73 14.57 19.29
C HIS A 195 9.53 13.75 20.57
N GLY A 196 9.44 12.42 20.42
CA GLY A 196 9.28 11.48 21.54
C GLY A 196 7.82 11.24 21.98
N GLU A 197 6.84 11.74 21.23
CA GLU A 197 5.43 11.40 21.48
C GLU A 197 5.14 9.92 21.20
N PHE A 198 5.80 9.35 20.19
CA PHE A 198 5.76 7.92 19.90
C PHE A 198 7.08 7.28 20.32
N LYS A 199 6.97 6.25 21.17
CA LYS A 199 8.13 5.44 21.56
C LYS A 199 8.20 4.22 20.64
N PRO A 200 9.42 3.82 20.22
CA PRO A 200 9.59 2.53 19.57
C PRO A 200 9.17 1.42 20.52
N ASP A 201 8.41 0.45 20.03
CA ASP A 201 8.08 -0.79 20.76
C ASP A 201 9.31 -1.68 20.94
#